data_c18e242966ad7b87da0b9d3cb8da96af
#
_entry.id   c18e242966ad7b87da0b9d3cb8da96af
#
_cell.length_a   1.000
_cell.length_b   1.000
_cell.length_c   1.000
_cell.angle_alpha   90.00
_cell.angle_beta   90.00
_cell.angle_gamma   90.00
#
_symmetry.space_group_name_H-M   'P 1'
#
loop_
_entity.id
_entity.type
_entity.pdbx_description
1 polymer ?
#
loop_
_entity_poly.entity_id
_entity_poly.type
_entity_poly.pdbx_seq_one_letter_code
_entity_poly.pdbx_strand_id
1 'polypeptide(L)'
;VSIYKPVGVDFFTDTLDFINCPDPSTCTDLEYDNNNEIVYIKDVNISGNEIIDNTKILPGYTAVYQAVLTITQEIKDYGGVKNILDVAYVDLLDESKTARSTDSDLFDNEPDNEDYTTFIINENADFEITKYLMAAQESSPTLIVYDVTVSAGKFIYSQGGQVKSNITFERGKTYQFKQSDSSNSGFPLRFSQTEDGSEYDYLVTISGAPGNGSVNSYTQITVDALVSSGQITHAPVSSLYTYSPSQLGMGTLFEISQPSIVPVLGDELVYYIKIENTGNTILNIPNPPTDTITSSGNPLSLDSGYPQFLKKFTETSNSSELVLAPGDIVVWEARYTVSQGAIDGGEISNSASLDAQSTIGTDVSKTSNDGDNTDGDDSDVTKVIIPQNPSIEVIKEWEWADDNNNGYVDRGEVITFNITINNTGDVTVDSFTFDETFNDKNPVNPRDLTSELIGPSTTVSPESIGPGESILYT
;
A
#
# COMPACT_ATOMS: atom_id res chain seq x y z
N VAL A 1 41.88 -22.64 -19.84
CA VAL A 1 40.42 -22.31 -19.90
C VAL A 1 40.27 -20.87 -19.42
N SER A 2 39.72 -20.01 -20.25
CA SER A 2 39.46 -18.63 -19.89
C SER A 2 37.93 -18.44 -19.80
N ILE A 3 37.46 -18.00 -18.65
CA ILE A 3 36.06 -17.66 -18.45
C ILE A 3 35.94 -16.13 -18.42
N TYR A 4 35.19 -15.56 -19.38
CA TYR A 4 35.00 -14.12 -19.44
C TYR A 4 33.87 -13.71 -18.50
N LYS A 5 34.16 -12.73 -17.66
CA LYS A 5 33.24 -12.13 -16.72
C LYS A 5 32.50 -10.97 -17.38
N PRO A 6 31.15 -10.88 -17.31
CA PRO A 6 30.44 -9.63 -17.61
C PRO A 6 30.90 -8.53 -16.66
N VAL A 7 30.96 -7.29 -17.12
CA VAL A 7 31.36 -6.15 -16.29
C VAL A 7 30.39 -6.01 -15.10
N GLY A 8 30.92 -6.06 -13.88
CA GLY A 8 30.16 -5.85 -12.66
C GLY A 8 29.75 -7.13 -11.90
N VAL A 9 30.00 -8.32 -12.41
CA VAL A 9 29.62 -9.58 -11.77
C VAL A 9 30.81 -10.28 -11.13
N ASP A 10 30.74 -10.69 -9.88
CA ASP A 10 31.82 -11.44 -9.20
C ASP A 10 31.47 -12.94 -9.18
N PHE A 11 32.09 -13.69 -10.10
CA PHE A 11 31.82 -15.12 -10.30
C PHE A 11 32.36 -16.05 -9.21
N PHE A 12 33.12 -15.54 -8.24
CA PHE A 12 34.10 -16.38 -7.56
C PHE A 12 33.85 -16.70 -6.10
N THR A 13 32.60 -16.70 -5.70
CA THR A 13 32.20 -17.41 -4.45
C THR A 13 31.87 -18.88 -4.71
N ASP A 14 31.74 -19.28 -5.99
CA ASP A 14 31.28 -20.63 -6.33
C ASP A 14 32.40 -21.50 -6.90
N THR A 15 32.46 -22.73 -6.49
CA THR A 15 33.48 -23.72 -6.83
C THR A 15 33.26 -24.27 -8.25
N LEU A 16 34.32 -24.34 -9.05
CA LEU A 16 34.36 -25.17 -10.23
C LEU A 16 34.51 -26.65 -9.80
N ASP A 17 33.46 -27.43 -9.98
CA ASP A 17 33.44 -28.84 -9.63
C ASP A 17 33.62 -29.75 -10.83
N PHE A 18 34.33 -30.85 -10.61
CA PHE A 18 34.59 -31.87 -11.60
C PHE A 18 33.43 -32.92 -11.61
N ILE A 19 32.72 -33.08 -12.74
CA ILE A 19 31.56 -33.98 -12.83
C ILE A 19 31.95 -35.47 -12.76
N ASN A 20 33.22 -35.83 -13.01
CA ASN A 20 33.62 -37.24 -13.09
C ASN A 20 34.92 -37.52 -12.34
N CYS A 21 35.00 -37.09 -11.10
CA CYS A 21 36.14 -37.46 -10.26
C CYS A 21 35.77 -38.58 -9.31
N PRO A 22 36.32 -39.77 -9.41
CA PRO A 22 36.00 -40.90 -8.54
C PRO A 22 36.52 -40.73 -7.12
N ASP A 23 37.43 -39.80 -6.87
CA ASP A 23 37.99 -39.54 -5.56
C ASP A 23 38.23 -38.01 -5.41
N PRO A 24 37.38 -37.30 -4.57
CA PRO A 24 37.52 -35.87 -4.34
C PRO A 24 38.89 -35.43 -3.82
N SER A 25 39.68 -36.33 -3.27
CA SER A 25 41.02 -36.03 -2.77
C SER A 25 42.11 -35.93 -3.85
N THR A 26 41.80 -36.34 -5.08
CA THR A 26 42.71 -36.33 -6.22
C THR A 26 42.44 -35.26 -7.27
N CYS A 27 41.36 -34.48 -7.07
CA CYS A 27 40.94 -33.42 -8.00
C CYS A 27 41.31 -32.01 -7.54
N THR A 28 42.49 -31.82 -7.01
CA THR A 28 42.80 -30.63 -6.20
C THR A 28 43.44 -29.47 -6.93
N ASP A 29 43.50 -29.40 -8.25
CA ASP A 29 44.35 -28.35 -8.79
C ASP A 29 43.76 -27.48 -9.91
N LEU A 30 42.74 -26.70 -9.50
CA LEU A 30 42.35 -25.47 -10.22
C LEU A 30 42.98 -24.25 -9.51
N GLU A 31 43.90 -23.54 -10.17
CA GLU A 31 44.37 -22.26 -9.68
C GLU A 31 43.68 -21.13 -10.45
N TYR A 32 43.09 -20.22 -9.70
CA TYR A 32 42.48 -19.01 -10.21
C TYR A 32 43.42 -17.82 -10.09
N ASP A 33 43.65 -17.12 -11.20
CA ASP A 33 44.39 -15.87 -11.22
C ASP A 33 43.40 -14.67 -11.10
N ASN A 34 43.27 -14.15 -9.88
CA ASN A 34 42.42 -12.99 -9.56
C ASN A 34 42.76 -11.72 -10.37
N ASN A 35 43.94 -11.63 -10.96
CA ASN A 35 44.38 -10.43 -11.69
C ASN A 35 43.99 -10.47 -13.18
N ASN A 36 43.79 -11.66 -13.74
CA ASN A 36 43.55 -11.86 -15.18
C ASN A 36 42.22 -12.58 -15.46
N GLU A 37 41.42 -12.91 -14.43
CA GLU A 37 40.18 -13.66 -14.58
C GLU A 37 40.31 -14.98 -15.34
N ILE A 38 41.47 -15.66 -15.18
CA ILE A 38 41.83 -16.89 -15.88
C ILE A 38 41.89 -18.04 -14.88
N VAL A 39 41.21 -19.14 -15.20
CA VAL A 39 41.27 -20.40 -14.45
C VAL A 39 42.27 -21.31 -15.13
N TYR A 40 43.33 -21.69 -14.43
CA TYR A 40 44.29 -22.69 -14.91
C TYR A 40 43.95 -24.07 -14.39
N ILE A 41 43.85 -25.05 -15.29
CA ILE A 41 43.69 -26.46 -14.93
C ILE A 41 45.08 -27.04 -14.73
N LYS A 42 45.40 -27.39 -13.48
CA LYS A 42 46.73 -27.95 -13.18
C LYS A 42 46.82 -29.46 -13.43
N ASP A 43 45.84 -30.25 -12.99
CA ASP A 43 45.88 -31.70 -13.13
C ASP A 43 44.49 -32.29 -13.31
N VAL A 44 44.24 -33.01 -14.39
CA VAL A 44 42.95 -33.64 -14.70
C VAL A 44 43.11 -35.13 -14.65
N ASN A 45 42.40 -35.83 -13.72
CA ASN A 45 42.32 -37.25 -13.67
C ASN A 45 41.02 -37.76 -14.34
N ILE A 46 41.11 -38.37 -15.52
CA ILE A 46 39.98 -38.91 -16.25
C ILE A 46 39.89 -40.40 -15.96
N SER A 47 38.79 -40.84 -15.31
CA SER A 47 38.61 -42.24 -14.95
C SER A 47 38.44 -43.14 -16.18
N GLY A 48 39.29 -44.14 -16.31
CA GLY A 48 38.99 -45.30 -17.15
C GLY A 48 40.11 -45.87 -18.00
N ASN A 49 41.26 -45.21 -18.20
CA ASN A 49 42.50 -45.83 -18.75
C ASN A 49 43.68 -44.88 -18.50
N GLU A 50 44.87 -45.43 -18.42
CA GLU A 50 46.11 -44.77 -18.02
C GLU A 50 46.23 -43.32 -18.56
N ILE A 51 46.18 -42.34 -17.67
CA ILE A 51 46.59 -40.97 -17.96
C ILE A 51 48.06 -40.87 -17.69
N ILE A 52 48.81 -40.69 -18.76
CA ILE A 52 50.26 -40.57 -18.69
C ILE A 52 50.70 -39.14 -18.34
N ASP A 53 49.73 -38.17 -18.44
CA ASP A 53 49.98 -36.77 -18.17
C ASP A 53 48.63 -36.03 -18.04
N ASN A 54 48.44 -35.32 -16.96
CA ASN A 54 47.19 -34.68 -16.58
C ASN A 54 46.77 -33.49 -17.49
N THR A 55 47.65 -33.16 -18.44
CA THR A 55 47.45 -32.04 -19.37
C THR A 55 47.01 -32.51 -20.76
N LYS A 56 46.82 -33.81 -20.99
CA LYS A 56 46.57 -34.36 -22.34
C LYS A 56 45.21 -35.06 -22.42
N ILE A 57 44.42 -34.69 -23.40
CA ILE A 57 43.23 -35.41 -23.81
C ILE A 57 43.60 -36.24 -25.05
N LEU A 58 43.53 -37.57 -24.94
CA LEU A 58 43.83 -38.47 -26.06
C LEU A 58 42.69 -38.49 -27.08
N PRO A 59 42.96 -38.83 -28.35
CA PRO A 59 41.91 -38.96 -29.35
C PRO A 59 40.79 -39.92 -28.92
N GLY A 60 39.54 -39.44 -28.99
CA GLY A 60 38.35 -40.22 -28.59
C GLY A 60 37.96 -40.11 -27.10
N TYR A 61 38.72 -39.36 -26.31
CA TYR A 61 38.37 -39.09 -24.90
C TYR A 61 37.73 -37.72 -24.74
N THR A 62 36.87 -37.60 -23.73
CA THR A 62 36.16 -36.37 -23.40
C THR A 62 36.46 -35.96 -21.95
N ALA A 63 36.80 -34.74 -21.72
CA ALA A 63 36.88 -34.12 -20.40
C ALA A 63 35.62 -33.28 -20.18
N VAL A 64 34.96 -33.47 -19.04
CA VAL A 64 33.73 -32.72 -18.68
C VAL A 64 34.02 -31.89 -17.45
N TYR A 65 33.73 -30.57 -17.57
CA TYR A 65 33.87 -29.62 -16.48
C TYR A 65 32.49 -29.01 -16.14
N GLN A 66 32.30 -28.69 -14.89
CA GLN A 66 31.10 -27.98 -14.43
C GLN A 66 31.52 -26.63 -13.84
N ALA A 67 30.92 -25.56 -14.34
CA ALA A 67 30.96 -24.26 -13.71
C ALA A 67 29.61 -23.96 -13.07
N VAL A 68 29.62 -23.53 -11.80
CA VAL A 68 28.42 -23.16 -11.06
C VAL A 68 28.43 -21.66 -10.84
N LEU A 69 27.32 -21.02 -11.17
CA LEU A 69 27.11 -19.58 -10.98
C LEU A 69 25.90 -19.38 -10.07
N THR A 70 26.08 -18.67 -8.97
CA THR A 70 24.94 -18.22 -8.16
C THR A 70 24.32 -16.98 -8.78
N ILE A 71 23.01 -17.02 -9.04
CA ILE A 71 22.30 -15.89 -9.61
C ILE A 71 22.13 -14.81 -8.52
N THR A 72 22.85 -13.72 -8.70
CA THR A 72 22.72 -12.53 -7.85
C THR A 72 21.63 -11.59 -8.34
N GLN A 73 21.22 -10.63 -7.52
CA GLN A 73 20.28 -9.60 -7.93
C GLN A 73 20.80 -8.80 -9.13
N GLU A 74 22.08 -8.49 -9.14
CA GLU A 74 22.73 -7.77 -10.24
C GLU A 74 22.62 -8.53 -11.58
N ILE A 75 22.79 -9.85 -11.57
CA ILE A 75 22.61 -10.69 -12.77
C ILE A 75 21.16 -10.65 -13.25
N LYS A 76 20.18 -10.68 -12.33
CA LYS A 76 18.76 -10.55 -12.66
C LYS A 76 18.47 -9.20 -13.32
N ASP A 77 19.01 -8.12 -12.76
CA ASP A 77 18.77 -6.75 -13.23
C ASP A 77 19.38 -6.51 -14.63
N TYR A 78 20.36 -7.31 -15.03
CA TYR A 78 20.93 -7.31 -16.39
C TYR A 78 20.24 -8.28 -17.36
N GLY A 79 19.22 -9.02 -16.90
CA GLY A 79 18.41 -9.90 -17.74
C GLY A 79 19.07 -11.23 -18.09
N GLY A 80 20.22 -11.58 -17.49
CA GLY A 80 20.87 -12.86 -17.69
C GLY A 80 22.38 -12.79 -17.82
N VAL A 81 22.98 -13.89 -18.25
CA VAL A 81 24.42 -14.06 -18.37
C VAL A 81 24.76 -14.64 -19.74
N LYS A 82 25.79 -14.10 -20.37
CA LYS A 82 26.46 -14.71 -21.52
C LYS A 82 27.75 -15.37 -21.03
N ASN A 83 27.97 -16.63 -21.37
CA ASN A 83 29.15 -17.38 -20.99
C ASN A 83 29.86 -17.94 -22.24
N ILE A 84 31.19 -17.78 -22.30
CA ILE A 84 32.03 -18.31 -23.34
C ILE A 84 33.22 -19.02 -22.72
N LEU A 85 33.63 -20.15 -23.33
CA LEU A 85 34.79 -20.89 -22.92
C LEU A 85 35.80 -20.96 -24.04
N ASP A 86 37.00 -20.40 -23.83
CA ASP A 86 38.13 -20.58 -24.69
C ASP A 86 39.12 -21.60 -24.09
N VAL A 87 39.49 -22.59 -24.86
CA VAL A 87 40.50 -23.58 -24.46
C VAL A 87 41.76 -23.39 -25.31
N ALA A 88 42.82 -22.99 -24.63
CA ALA A 88 44.14 -23.00 -25.26
C ALA A 88 44.78 -24.38 -25.13
N TYR A 89 45.27 -24.93 -26.20
CA TYR A 89 45.94 -26.21 -26.20
C TYR A 89 47.19 -26.20 -27.10
N VAL A 90 48.12 -27.12 -26.86
CA VAL A 90 49.31 -27.33 -27.65
C VAL A 90 49.23 -28.71 -28.29
N ASP A 91 49.40 -28.78 -29.61
CA ASP A 91 49.43 -30.07 -30.30
C ASP A 91 50.81 -30.75 -30.19
N LEU A 92 50.93 -31.99 -30.68
CA LEU A 92 52.19 -32.73 -30.64
C LEU A 92 53.31 -32.14 -31.46
N LEU A 93 53.02 -31.07 -32.26
CA LEU A 93 54.01 -30.34 -33.04
C LEU A 93 54.47 -29.04 -32.33
N ASP A 94 54.02 -28.85 -31.07
CA ASP A 94 54.33 -27.69 -30.24
C ASP A 94 53.76 -26.37 -30.78
N GLU A 95 52.61 -26.45 -31.51
CA GLU A 95 51.87 -25.29 -31.99
C GLU A 95 50.72 -24.96 -31.02
N SER A 96 50.74 -23.77 -30.49
CA SER A 96 49.67 -23.27 -29.64
C SER A 96 48.41 -22.97 -30.47
N LYS A 97 47.26 -23.54 -30.04
CA LYS A 97 45.95 -23.39 -30.66
C LYS A 97 44.91 -23.04 -29.61
N THR A 98 43.85 -22.42 -30.05
CA THR A 98 42.69 -22.14 -29.20
C THR A 98 41.44 -22.75 -29.84
N ALA A 99 40.58 -23.32 -29.02
CA ALA A 99 39.26 -23.73 -29.40
C ALA A 99 38.26 -22.99 -28.50
N ARG A 100 37.21 -22.46 -29.10
CA ARG A 100 36.14 -21.77 -28.39
C ARG A 100 34.94 -22.69 -28.28
N SER A 101 34.21 -22.57 -27.18
CA SER A 101 32.95 -23.29 -27.00
C SER A 101 31.95 -22.90 -28.07
N THR A 102 31.21 -23.87 -28.57
CA THR A 102 30.00 -23.66 -29.36
C THR A 102 28.81 -23.73 -28.44
N ASP A 103 27.82 -22.90 -28.68
CA ASP A 103 26.53 -23.00 -27.98
C ASP A 103 25.83 -24.29 -28.40
N SER A 104 25.39 -25.07 -27.42
CA SER A 104 24.57 -26.25 -27.63
C SER A 104 23.09 -25.98 -27.28
N ASP A 105 22.72 -24.73 -27.03
CA ASP A 105 21.37 -24.37 -26.69
C ASP A 105 20.46 -24.52 -27.92
N LEU A 106 19.53 -25.49 -27.83
CA LEU A 106 18.53 -25.77 -28.86
C LEU A 106 17.36 -24.79 -28.87
N PHE A 107 17.37 -23.81 -27.95
CA PHE A 107 16.25 -22.90 -27.73
C PHE A 107 16.45 -21.49 -28.27
N ASP A 108 17.68 -21.11 -28.66
CA ASP A 108 17.84 -19.88 -29.37
C ASP A 108 17.66 -20.11 -30.88
N ASN A 109 16.73 -19.36 -31.47
CA ASN A 109 16.50 -19.37 -32.91
C ASN A 109 17.38 -18.35 -33.63
N GLU A 110 18.48 -17.92 -33.02
CA GLU A 110 19.40 -16.95 -33.62
C GLU A 110 20.39 -17.67 -34.52
N PRO A 111 20.43 -17.36 -35.80
CA PRO A 111 21.38 -18.00 -36.75
C PRO A 111 22.76 -17.39 -36.71
N ASP A 112 23.13 -16.73 -35.61
CA ASP A 112 24.41 -16.08 -35.49
C ASP A 112 25.46 -17.07 -34.90
N ASN A 113 26.61 -17.07 -35.51
CA ASN A 113 27.78 -17.80 -35.08
C ASN A 113 28.41 -17.24 -33.79
N GLU A 114 27.61 -16.73 -32.86
CA GLU A 114 28.14 -16.30 -31.56
C GLU A 114 28.29 -17.53 -30.65
N ASP A 115 29.51 -17.86 -30.29
CA ASP A 115 29.91 -18.99 -29.47
C ASP A 115 29.54 -18.82 -27.97
N TYR A 116 28.47 -18.09 -27.65
CA TYR A 116 28.05 -17.76 -26.29
C TYR A 116 26.89 -18.63 -25.85
N THR A 117 27.03 -19.33 -24.73
CA THR A 117 25.89 -19.89 -24.03
C THR A 117 25.15 -18.75 -23.31
N THR A 118 23.92 -18.47 -23.70
CA THR A 118 23.11 -17.39 -23.11
C THR A 118 22.09 -17.95 -22.16
N PHE A 119 22.09 -17.46 -20.95
CA PHE A 119 21.03 -17.74 -19.97
C PHE A 119 20.22 -16.47 -19.76
N ILE A 120 18.94 -16.52 -20.13
CA ILE A 120 18.01 -15.39 -19.98
C ILE A 120 17.24 -15.57 -18.67
N ILE A 121 17.26 -14.58 -17.82
CA ILE A 121 16.42 -14.52 -16.63
C ILE A 121 15.17 -13.72 -16.99
N ASN A 122 14.01 -14.38 -16.90
CA ASN A 122 12.75 -13.69 -17.12
C ASN A 122 12.57 -12.62 -16.04
N GLU A 123 12.49 -11.38 -16.48
CA GLU A 123 12.14 -10.26 -15.65
C GLU A 123 10.66 -10.32 -15.28
N ASN A 124 10.38 -10.06 -14.01
CA ASN A 124 9.04 -9.74 -13.53
C ASN A 124 9.12 -8.38 -12.83
N ALA A 125 9.01 -7.32 -13.62
CA ALA A 125 8.90 -5.96 -13.10
C ALA A 125 7.46 -5.76 -12.60
N ASP A 126 7.29 -5.63 -11.29
CA ASP A 126 5.97 -5.46 -10.68
C ASP A 126 6.07 -4.75 -9.35
N PHE A 127 5.02 -4.03 -8.96
CA PHE A 127 4.88 -3.45 -7.63
C PHE A 127 3.42 -3.41 -7.21
N GLU A 128 3.18 -3.33 -5.92
CA GLU A 128 1.88 -3.07 -5.34
C GLU A 128 1.83 -1.65 -4.80
N ILE A 129 0.69 -0.97 -5.00
CA ILE A 129 0.41 0.34 -4.44
C ILE A 129 -0.90 0.28 -3.66
N THR A 130 -0.85 0.63 -2.37
CA THR A 130 -2.00 0.61 -1.48
C THR A 130 -2.14 1.95 -0.79
N LYS A 131 -3.35 2.46 -0.71
CA LYS A 131 -3.65 3.73 -0.07
C LYS A 131 -4.54 3.53 1.15
N TYR A 132 -4.02 3.86 2.30
CA TYR A 132 -4.69 3.70 3.59
C TYR A 132 -5.19 5.04 4.12
N LEU A 133 -6.46 5.11 4.51
CA LEU A 133 -6.93 6.18 5.38
C LEU A 133 -6.43 5.90 6.80
N MET A 134 -5.79 6.89 7.42
CA MET A 134 -5.23 6.77 8.75
C MET A 134 -6.12 7.45 9.78
N ALA A 135 -6.30 6.83 10.94
CA ALA A 135 -6.99 7.43 12.06
C ALA A 135 -6.00 7.79 13.17
N ALA A 136 -6.19 8.93 13.79
CA ALA A 136 -5.43 9.31 14.98
C ALA A 136 -5.69 8.31 16.12
N GLN A 137 -4.65 8.00 16.90
CA GLN A 137 -4.86 7.27 18.14
C GLN A 137 -5.73 8.10 19.07
N GLU A 138 -6.84 7.54 19.52
CA GLU A 138 -7.72 8.21 20.49
C GLU A 138 -6.93 8.49 21.78
N SER A 139 -7.05 9.69 22.35
CA SER A 139 -6.40 10.07 23.61
C SER A 139 -6.87 9.23 24.81
N SER A 140 -8.05 8.65 24.70
CA SER A 140 -8.64 7.69 25.65
C SER A 140 -9.32 6.60 24.84
N PRO A 141 -8.58 5.64 24.27
CA PRO A 141 -9.13 4.65 23.36
C PRO A 141 -10.17 3.78 24.07
N THR A 142 -11.31 3.60 23.40
CA THR A 142 -12.27 2.58 23.79
C THR A 142 -11.62 1.21 23.56
N LEU A 143 -11.33 0.52 24.66
CA LEU A 143 -10.65 -0.76 24.61
C LEU A 143 -11.62 -1.87 24.20
N ILE A 144 -11.34 -2.52 23.08
CA ILE A 144 -12.09 -3.69 22.61
C ILE A 144 -11.41 -4.94 23.19
N VAL A 145 -12.10 -5.62 24.10
CA VAL A 145 -11.51 -6.71 24.88
C VAL A 145 -12.03 -8.06 24.42
N TYR A 146 -11.10 -8.99 24.19
CA TYR A 146 -11.36 -10.40 23.95
C TYR A 146 -10.72 -11.23 25.06
N ASP A 147 -11.47 -12.17 25.61
CA ASP A 147 -10.91 -13.23 26.45
C ASP A 147 -10.40 -14.35 25.54
N VAL A 148 -9.17 -14.81 25.79
CA VAL A 148 -8.52 -15.86 25.02
C VAL A 148 -8.44 -17.12 25.86
N THR A 149 -8.79 -18.25 25.22
CA THR A 149 -8.59 -19.60 25.75
C THR A 149 -7.89 -20.44 24.69
N VAL A 150 -7.23 -21.53 25.11
CA VAL A 150 -6.63 -22.50 24.18
C VAL A 150 -7.42 -23.77 24.19
N SER A 151 -7.86 -24.21 23.02
CA SER A 151 -8.58 -25.48 22.84
C SER A 151 -8.11 -26.17 21.57
N ALA A 152 -7.85 -27.46 21.64
CA ALA A 152 -7.35 -28.26 20.51
C ALA A 152 -6.17 -27.64 19.76
N GLY A 153 -5.25 -26.97 20.49
CA GLY A 153 -4.06 -26.33 19.90
C GLY A 153 -4.34 -25.03 19.13
N LYS A 154 -5.48 -24.40 19.36
CA LYS A 154 -5.87 -23.13 18.73
C LYS A 154 -6.25 -22.09 19.79
N PHE A 155 -5.99 -20.83 19.50
CA PHE A 155 -6.60 -19.73 20.24
C PHE A 155 -8.08 -19.60 19.93
N ILE A 156 -8.90 -19.50 20.97
CA ILE A 156 -10.33 -19.23 20.88
C ILE A 156 -10.59 -17.88 21.52
N TYR A 157 -11.23 -17.01 20.77
CA TYR A 157 -11.53 -15.63 21.18
C TYR A 157 -12.97 -15.51 21.59
N SER A 158 -13.25 -14.86 22.71
CA SER A 158 -14.62 -14.59 23.15
C SER A 158 -14.79 -13.14 23.65
N GLN A 159 -15.97 -12.60 23.46
CA GLN A 159 -16.33 -11.27 23.91
C GLN A 159 -17.71 -11.35 24.58
N GLY A 160 -17.81 -10.89 25.84
CA GLY A 160 -19.05 -11.01 26.61
C GLY A 160 -19.54 -12.45 26.76
N GLY A 161 -18.62 -13.42 26.81
CA GLY A 161 -18.91 -14.84 26.91
C GLY A 161 -19.34 -15.54 25.62
N GLN A 162 -19.35 -14.80 24.48
CA GLN A 162 -19.67 -15.38 23.16
C GLN A 162 -18.41 -15.57 22.35
N VAL A 163 -18.22 -16.76 21.78
CA VAL A 163 -17.10 -17.06 20.89
C VAL A 163 -17.23 -16.24 19.60
N LYS A 164 -16.12 -15.66 19.14
CA LYS A 164 -15.99 -14.89 17.90
C LYS A 164 -15.11 -15.67 16.93
N SER A 165 -15.67 -16.03 15.78
CA SER A 165 -14.95 -16.74 14.71
C SER A 165 -14.31 -15.80 13.70
N ASN A 166 -14.92 -14.63 13.50
CA ASN A 166 -14.47 -13.61 12.56
C ASN A 166 -14.27 -12.31 13.33
N ILE A 167 -13.03 -11.94 13.52
CA ILE A 167 -12.64 -10.67 14.13
C ILE A 167 -12.00 -9.84 13.02
N THR A 168 -12.56 -8.67 12.77
CA THR A 168 -11.97 -7.65 11.93
C THR A 168 -11.42 -6.57 12.84
N PHE A 169 -10.20 -6.16 12.58
CA PHE A 169 -9.61 -4.98 13.19
C PHE A 169 -10.07 -3.74 12.44
N GLU A 170 -10.30 -2.65 13.13
CA GLU A 170 -10.50 -1.33 12.55
C GLU A 170 -9.25 -0.49 12.81
N ARG A 171 -8.74 0.15 11.79
CA ARG A 171 -7.54 1.01 11.86
C ARG A 171 -7.75 2.14 12.88
N GLY A 172 -6.75 2.36 13.74
CA GLY A 172 -6.81 3.34 14.83
C GLY A 172 -7.41 2.83 16.15
N LYS A 173 -8.12 1.70 16.16
CA LYS A 173 -8.73 1.11 17.37
C LYS A 173 -7.73 0.29 18.18
N THR A 174 -8.02 0.16 19.48
CA THR A 174 -7.19 -0.61 20.41
C THR A 174 -7.91 -1.89 20.84
N TYR A 175 -7.23 -3.02 20.64
CA TYR A 175 -7.70 -4.36 20.96
C TYR A 175 -6.83 -4.98 22.05
N GLN A 176 -7.47 -5.61 23.04
CA GLN A 176 -6.79 -6.31 24.12
C GLN A 176 -7.23 -7.77 24.17
N PHE A 177 -6.27 -8.68 24.12
CA PHE A 177 -6.43 -10.12 24.17
C PHE A 177 -5.99 -10.62 25.54
N LYS A 178 -6.94 -10.85 26.43
CA LYS A 178 -6.70 -11.33 27.78
C LYS A 178 -6.36 -12.80 27.80
N GLN A 179 -5.21 -13.14 28.37
CA GLN A 179 -4.67 -14.49 28.47
C GLN A 179 -4.64 -14.99 29.92
N SER A 180 -5.57 -14.56 30.78
CA SER A 180 -5.64 -14.97 32.18
C SER A 180 -6.05 -16.42 32.40
N ASP A 181 -6.84 -17.01 31.46
CA ASP A 181 -7.30 -18.41 31.55
C ASP A 181 -6.11 -19.38 31.54
N SER A 182 -6.18 -20.41 32.41
CA SER A 182 -5.09 -21.37 32.62
C SER A 182 -4.72 -22.18 31.36
N SER A 183 -5.64 -22.32 30.41
CA SER A 183 -5.38 -22.96 29.11
C SER A 183 -4.32 -22.23 28.27
N ASN A 184 -4.10 -20.93 28.52
CA ASN A 184 -3.06 -20.15 27.84
C ASN A 184 -1.65 -20.41 28.38
N SER A 185 -1.49 -21.21 29.43
CA SER A 185 -0.18 -21.44 30.05
C SER A 185 0.85 -21.99 29.05
N GLY A 186 1.93 -21.25 28.85
CA GLY A 186 2.96 -21.60 27.87
C GLY A 186 2.68 -21.15 26.41
N PHE A 187 1.53 -20.53 26.16
CA PHE A 187 1.13 -20.10 24.81
C PHE A 187 0.92 -18.59 24.73
N PRO A 188 2.00 -17.77 24.71
CA PRO A 188 1.85 -16.33 24.56
C PRO A 188 1.29 -15.97 23.17
N LEU A 189 0.29 -15.09 23.15
CA LEU A 189 -0.26 -14.55 21.91
C LEU A 189 0.64 -13.42 21.40
N ARG A 190 0.97 -13.45 20.11
CA ARG A 190 1.74 -12.45 19.39
C ARG A 190 1.07 -12.14 18.06
N PHE A 191 1.53 -11.08 17.39
CA PHE A 191 1.10 -10.70 16.05
C PHE A 191 2.22 -10.89 15.02
N SER A 192 1.84 -11.17 13.78
CA SER A 192 2.75 -11.33 12.64
C SER A 192 2.05 -10.90 11.34
N GLN A 193 2.81 -10.49 10.33
CA GLN A 193 2.27 -10.20 8.99
C GLN A 193 2.05 -11.48 8.15
N THR A 194 2.67 -12.58 8.54
CA THR A 194 2.51 -13.88 7.87
C THR A 194 2.17 -14.95 8.90
N GLU A 195 1.54 -16.05 8.47
CA GLU A 195 1.21 -17.16 9.36
C GLU A 195 2.48 -17.67 10.07
N ASP A 196 2.45 -17.67 11.41
CA ASP A 196 3.57 -18.09 12.27
C ASP A 196 4.93 -17.40 11.95
N GLY A 197 4.88 -16.21 11.35
CA GLY A 197 6.05 -15.46 10.90
C GLY A 197 6.75 -14.64 11.99
N SER A 198 7.55 -13.67 11.57
CA SER A 198 8.25 -12.77 12.47
C SER A 198 7.27 -11.90 13.27
N GLU A 199 7.63 -11.62 14.53
CA GLU A 199 6.79 -10.81 15.44
C GLU A 199 6.57 -9.40 14.89
N TYR A 200 5.31 -8.99 14.81
CA TYR A 200 4.88 -7.62 14.57
C TYR A 200 4.64 -6.95 15.93
N ASP A 201 5.46 -5.96 16.25
CA ASP A 201 5.50 -5.28 17.57
C ASP A 201 5.06 -3.81 17.52
N TYR A 202 4.70 -3.28 16.35
CA TYR A 202 4.29 -1.88 16.21
C TYR A 202 2.99 -1.59 16.97
N LEU A 203 3.07 -0.62 17.90
CA LEU A 203 1.97 -0.25 18.81
C LEU A 203 1.39 -1.45 19.60
N VAL A 204 2.23 -2.46 19.87
CA VAL A 204 1.89 -3.63 20.68
C VAL A 204 2.41 -3.48 22.10
N THR A 205 1.58 -3.84 23.06
CA THR A 205 1.94 -3.90 24.50
C THR A 205 1.64 -5.28 25.05
N ILE A 206 2.60 -5.88 25.71
CA ILE A 206 2.47 -7.18 26.35
C ILE A 206 2.58 -7.03 27.86
N SER A 207 1.68 -7.64 28.61
CA SER A 207 1.65 -7.60 30.05
C SER A 207 1.38 -8.97 30.65
N GLY A 208 2.07 -9.27 31.75
CA GLY A 208 1.91 -10.52 32.51
C GLY A 208 2.34 -11.77 31.75
N ALA A 209 2.18 -12.92 32.41
CA ALA A 209 2.43 -14.24 31.81
C ALA A 209 1.10 -14.91 31.43
N PRO A 210 0.99 -15.56 30.27
CA PRO A 210 -0.25 -16.23 29.86
C PRO A 210 -0.59 -17.38 30.83
N GLY A 211 -1.89 -17.53 31.11
CA GLY A 211 -2.38 -18.63 31.94
C GLY A 211 -2.15 -18.50 33.44
N ASN A 212 -1.71 -17.34 33.93
CA ASN A 212 -1.39 -17.14 35.35
C ASN A 212 -2.58 -16.75 36.26
N GLY A 213 -3.79 -16.68 35.71
CA GLY A 213 -5.00 -16.25 36.40
C GLY A 213 -5.11 -14.74 36.63
N SER A 214 -4.10 -13.96 36.24
CA SER A 214 -4.09 -12.50 36.44
C SER A 214 -4.87 -11.78 35.35
N VAL A 215 -5.73 -10.86 35.73
CA VAL A 215 -6.43 -9.96 34.82
C VAL A 215 -5.48 -9.04 34.03
N ASN A 216 -4.25 -8.91 34.48
CA ASN A 216 -3.18 -8.12 33.83
C ASN A 216 -2.34 -8.95 32.86
N SER A 217 -2.74 -10.19 32.55
CA SER A 217 -2.09 -11.01 31.53
C SER A 217 -2.80 -10.78 30.19
N TYR A 218 -2.17 -10.03 29.30
CA TYR A 218 -2.74 -9.69 27.98
C TYR A 218 -1.68 -9.32 26.94
N THR A 219 -2.06 -9.44 25.69
CA THR A 219 -1.42 -8.77 24.55
C THR A 219 -2.41 -7.73 24.00
N GLN A 220 -1.96 -6.50 23.81
CA GLN A 220 -2.75 -5.38 23.33
C GLN A 220 -2.09 -4.77 22.11
N ILE A 221 -2.91 -4.36 21.14
CA ILE A 221 -2.47 -3.68 19.90
C ILE A 221 -3.36 -2.46 19.65
N THR A 222 -2.76 -1.33 19.26
CA THR A 222 -3.47 -0.25 18.59
C THR A 222 -3.15 -0.38 17.10
N VAL A 223 -4.19 -0.68 16.30
CA VAL A 223 -3.99 -1.08 14.91
C VAL A 223 -3.67 0.12 14.03
N ASP A 224 -2.47 0.17 13.48
CA ASP A 224 -2.02 1.17 12.49
C ASP A 224 -2.53 2.60 12.76
N ALA A 225 -2.46 3.04 14.02
CA ALA A 225 -2.85 4.41 14.36
C ALA A 225 -1.87 5.43 13.77
N LEU A 226 -2.39 6.59 13.40
CA LEU A 226 -1.59 7.73 12.97
C LEU A 226 -0.65 8.15 14.10
N VAL A 227 0.63 8.17 13.82
CA VAL A 227 1.67 8.69 14.71
C VAL A 227 2.22 10.00 14.15
N SER A 228 2.96 10.73 14.97
CA SER A 228 3.61 11.96 14.50
C SER A 228 4.47 11.69 13.27
N SER A 229 4.44 12.59 12.30
CA SER A 229 5.19 12.49 11.04
C SER A 229 6.66 12.10 11.29
N GLY A 230 7.14 11.15 10.52
CA GLY A 230 8.51 10.61 10.63
C GLY A 230 8.75 9.60 11.77
N GLN A 231 7.74 9.28 12.58
CA GLN A 231 7.84 8.31 13.69
C GLN A 231 7.40 6.90 13.31
N ILE A 232 6.95 6.65 12.08
CA ILE A 232 6.55 5.30 11.67
C ILE A 232 7.74 4.36 11.68
N THR A 233 7.61 3.23 12.36
CA THR A 233 8.62 2.17 12.42
C THR A 233 8.29 0.98 11.55
N HIS A 234 7.03 0.84 11.17
CA HIS A 234 6.51 -0.21 10.29
C HIS A 234 5.66 0.42 9.18
N ALA A 235 5.64 -0.20 8.02
CA ALA A 235 4.70 0.16 6.95
C ALA A 235 3.27 -0.26 7.36
N PRO A 236 2.23 0.44 6.89
CA PRO A 236 0.85 0.03 7.10
C PRO A 236 0.58 -1.38 6.57
N VAL A 237 -0.35 -2.08 7.20
CA VAL A 237 -0.73 -3.46 6.84
C VAL A 237 -2.23 -3.58 6.63
N SER A 238 -2.66 -4.51 5.76
CA SER A 238 -4.09 -4.80 5.51
C SER A 238 -4.61 -5.94 6.37
N SER A 239 -3.73 -6.73 6.97
CA SER A 239 -4.11 -7.85 7.84
C SER A 239 -2.98 -8.21 8.80
N LEU A 240 -3.30 -8.90 9.88
CA LEU A 240 -2.36 -9.45 10.84
C LEU A 240 -2.80 -10.86 11.27
N TYR A 241 -1.82 -11.76 11.36
CA TYR A 241 -2.01 -13.05 12.03
C TYR A 241 -1.75 -12.91 13.51
N THR A 242 -2.56 -13.59 14.32
CA THR A 242 -2.15 -13.96 15.66
C THR A 242 -1.36 -15.27 15.60
N TYR A 243 -0.43 -15.49 16.51
CA TYR A 243 0.34 -16.73 16.59
C TYR A 243 0.88 -16.93 18.00
N SER A 244 1.43 -18.10 18.27
CA SER A 244 2.23 -18.35 19.47
C SER A 244 3.63 -18.81 19.10
N PRO A 245 4.70 -18.16 19.57
CA PRO A 245 6.07 -18.60 19.32
C PRO A 245 6.38 -19.97 19.92
N SER A 246 5.53 -20.46 20.84
CA SER A 246 5.69 -21.76 21.48
C SER A 246 5.08 -22.93 20.70
N GLN A 247 4.13 -22.67 19.79
CA GLN A 247 3.46 -23.68 19.00
C GLN A 247 2.91 -23.09 17.73
N LEU A 248 3.30 -23.67 16.58
CA LEU A 248 2.83 -23.26 15.26
C LEU A 248 1.34 -23.58 15.05
N GLY A 249 0.71 -22.82 14.19
CA GLY A 249 -0.66 -23.02 13.76
C GLY A 249 -1.72 -22.73 14.80
N MET A 250 -1.42 -22.02 15.90
CA MET A 250 -2.39 -21.69 16.95
C MET A 250 -3.30 -20.52 16.62
N GLY A 251 -2.83 -19.59 15.81
CA GLY A 251 -3.49 -18.34 15.54
C GLY A 251 -4.45 -18.37 14.35
N THR A 252 -4.89 -17.16 13.96
CA THR A 252 -5.76 -16.92 12.81
C THR A 252 -5.45 -15.55 12.23
N LEU A 253 -5.88 -15.33 10.99
CA LEU A 253 -5.83 -14.05 10.29
C LEU A 253 -6.92 -13.12 10.81
N PHE A 254 -6.57 -11.85 11.02
CA PHE A 254 -7.48 -10.74 11.26
C PHE A 254 -7.28 -9.70 10.14
N GLU A 255 -8.30 -9.51 9.32
CA GLU A 255 -8.33 -8.44 8.33
C GLU A 255 -8.46 -7.08 9.02
N ILE A 256 -7.95 -6.03 8.39
CA ILE A 256 -7.97 -4.66 8.92
C ILE A 256 -8.83 -3.81 8.00
N SER A 257 -9.96 -3.33 8.53
CA SER A 257 -10.83 -2.39 7.83
C SER A 257 -10.34 -0.96 7.95
N GLN A 258 -10.84 -0.10 7.07
CA GLN A 258 -10.69 1.34 7.17
C GLN A 258 -11.26 1.89 8.48
N PRO A 259 -10.77 3.05 8.98
CA PRO A 259 -11.35 3.69 10.15
C PRO A 259 -12.76 4.20 9.85
N SER A 260 -13.70 3.94 10.78
CA SER A 260 -15.06 4.48 10.73
C SER A 260 -15.04 5.92 11.26
N ILE A 261 -14.84 6.89 10.39
CA ILE A 261 -14.82 8.32 10.72
C ILE A 261 -16.00 9.03 10.08
N VAL A 262 -16.49 10.08 10.76
CA VAL A 262 -17.50 11.01 10.24
C VAL A 262 -16.86 12.40 10.23
N PRO A 263 -16.22 12.77 9.13
CA PRO A 263 -15.51 14.04 9.07
C PRO A 263 -16.48 15.23 9.00
N VAL A 264 -16.05 16.33 9.60
CA VAL A 264 -16.73 17.64 9.54
C VAL A 264 -15.85 18.68 8.85
N LEU A 265 -16.42 19.84 8.55
CA LEU A 265 -15.68 20.93 7.92
C LEU A 265 -14.42 21.29 8.71
N GLY A 266 -13.28 21.28 8.04
CA GLY A 266 -11.98 21.63 8.61
C GLY A 266 -11.22 20.47 9.25
N ASP A 267 -11.80 19.27 9.33
CA ASP A 267 -11.07 18.09 9.76
C ASP A 267 -9.95 17.74 8.76
N GLU A 268 -8.83 17.27 9.27
CA GLU A 268 -7.71 16.80 8.45
C GLU A 268 -7.78 15.28 8.26
N LEU A 269 -7.89 14.85 7.00
CA LEU A 269 -7.76 13.45 6.60
C LEU A 269 -6.31 13.17 6.21
N VAL A 270 -5.73 12.13 6.76
CA VAL A 270 -4.36 11.69 6.48
C VAL A 270 -4.39 10.35 5.78
N TYR A 271 -3.69 10.26 4.66
CA TYR A 271 -3.55 9.03 3.89
C TYR A 271 -2.09 8.61 3.83
N TYR A 272 -1.83 7.32 3.98
CA TYR A 272 -0.54 6.73 3.67
C TYR A 272 -0.62 5.95 2.37
N ILE A 273 0.32 6.22 1.48
CA ILE A 273 0.48 5.53 0.20
C ILE A 273 1.69 4.62 0.34
N LYS A 274 1.44 3.32 0.46
CA LYS A 274 2.46 2.27 0.51
C LYS A 274 2.73 1.78 -0.91
N ILE A 275 3.99 1.71 -1.28
CA ILE A 275 4.46 1.12 -2.53
C ILE A 275 5.46 0.03 -2.18
N GLU A 276 5.25 -1.18 -2.68
CA GLU A 276 6.09 -2.36 -2.44
C GLU A 276 6.52 -2.97 -3.77
N ASN A 277 7.82 -3.15 -3.97
CA ASN A 277 8.32 -3.88 -5.13
C ASN A 277 8.07 -5.38 -4.95
N THR A 278 7.05 -5.90 -5.60
CA THR A 278 6.66 -7.33 -5.59
C THR A 278 7.29 -8.13 -6.73
N GLY A 279 8.02 -7.44 -7.59
CA GLY A 279 8.76 -8.05 -8.70
C GLY A 279 10.08 -8.71 -8.27
N ASN A 280 10.84 -9.14 -9.25
CA ASN A 280 12.17 -9.76 -9.05
C ASN A 280 13.34 -8.89 -9.55
N THR A 281 13.07 -7.67 -9.98
CA THR A 281 14.04 -6.70 -10.50
C THR A 281 13.96 -5.38 -9.78
N ILE A 282 15.02 -4.56 -9.85
CA ILE A 282 15.03 -3.22 -9.29
C ILE A 282 14.11 -2.32 -10.11
N LEU A 283 13.29 -1.53 -9.41
CA LEU A 283 12.42 -0.52 -10.00
C LEU A 283 12.93 0.88 -9.69
N ASN A 284 12.98 1.73 -10.71
CA ASN A 284 13.19 3.16 -10.59
C ASN A 284 11.83 3.87 -10.59
N ILE A 285 11.62 4.76 -9.64
CA ILE A 285 10.43 5.61 -9.52
C ILE A 285 10.83 7.02 -9.94
N PRO A 286 10.55 7.45 -11.17
CA PRO A 286 11.04 8.74 -11.68
C PRO A 286 10.35 9.94 -11.03
N ASN A 287 9.14 9.76 -10.50
CA ASN A 287 8.35 10.81 -9.88
C ASN A 287 7.61 10.28 -8.63
N PRO A 288 7.24 11.16 -7.70
CA PRO A 288 6.31 10.83 -6.63
C PRO A 288 4.99 10.25 -7.16
N PRO A 289 4.24 9.48 -6.37
CA PRO A 289 2.90 9.05 -6.77
C PRO A 289 2.00 10.25 -7.06
N THR A 290 1.20 10.14 -8.13
CA THR A 290 0.15 11.11 -8.45
C THR A 290 -1.08 10.76 -7.63
N ASP A 291 -1.56 11.72 -6.84
CA ASP A 291 -2.72 11.55 -5.97
C ASP A 291 -3.93 12.29 -6.54
N THR A 292 -5.06 11.61 -6.63
CA THR A 292 -6.32 12.15 -7.16
C THR A 292 -7.41 12.02 -6.11
N ILE A 293 -7.91 13.18 -5.67
CA ILE A 293 -9.00 13.27 -4.69
C ILE A 293 -10.22 13.95 -5.30
N THR A 294 -11.40 13.39 -5.07
CA THR A 294 -12.66 13.88 -5.63
C THR A 294 -13.80 13.77 -4.61
N SER A 295 -14.86 14.52 -4.84
CA SER A 295 -16.14 14.37 -4.15
C SER A 295 -17.26 14.29 -5.18
N SER A 296 -18.03 13.20 -5.18
CA SER A 296 -19.07 12.93 -6.20
C SER A 296 -18.58 13.18 -7.64
N GLY A 297 -17.32 12.80 -7.93
CA GLY A 297 -16.69 12.99 -9.24
C GLY A 297 -16.13 14.40 -9.50
N ASN A 298 -16.37 15.37 -8.63
CA ASN A 298 -15.77 16.71 -8.73
C ASN A 298 -14.36 16.71 -8.14
N PRO A 299 -13.36 17.29 -8.85
CA PRO A 299 -12.00 17.30 -8.34
C PRO A 299 -11.88 18.16 -7.09
N LEU A 300 -11.16 17.64 -6.10
CA LEU A 300 -10.68 18.35 -4.93
C LEU A 300 -9.16 18.53 -5.03
N SER A 301 -8.57 19.25 -4.08
CA SER A 301 -7.12 19.45 -4.04
C SER A 301 -6.59 19.04 -2.68
N LEU A 302 -5.53 18.24 -2.68
CA LEU A 302 -4.76 17.97 -1.47
C LEU A 302 -4.21 19.26 -0.87
N ASP A 303 -3.86 19.21 0.40
CA ASP A 303 -3.16 20.29 1.07
C ASP A 303 -1.80 20.54 0.41
N SER A 304 -1.33 21.79 0.46
CA SER A 304 -0.11 22.19 -0.24
C SER A 304 1.11 21.40 0.22
N GLY A 305 1.88 20.89 -0.73
CA GLY A 305 3.11 20.13 -0.48
C GLY A 305 2.92 18.61 -0.38
N TYR A 306 1.71 18.09 -0.62
CA TYR A 306 1.41 16.68 -0.63
C TYR A 306 1.13 16.15 -2.04
N PRO A 307 1.38 14.85 -2.33
CA PRO A 307 1.95 13.84 -1.42
C PRO A 307 3.42 14.09 -1.07
N GLN A 308 3.83 13.73 0.15
CA GLN A 308 5.19 13.90 0.66
C GLN A 308 5.80 12.55 1.04
N PHE A 309 7.06 12.31 0.67
CA PHE A 309 7.81 11.15 1.09
C PHE A 309 7.91 11.08 2.62
N LEU A 310 7.56 9.95 3.20
CA LEU A 310 7.57 9.74 4.64
C LEU A 310 8.74 8.83 5.06
N LYS A 311 8.82 7.62 4.49
CA LYS A 311 9.85 6.66 4.86
C LYS A 311 10.04 5.56 3.82
N LYS A 312 11.28 5.04 3.74
CA LYS A 312 11.62 3.80 3.08
C LYS A 312 11.94 2.72 4.11
N PHE A 313 11.34 1.55 3.94
CA PHE A 313 11.64 0.32 4.65
C PHE A 313 12.37 -0.60 3.68
N THR A 314 13.57 -0.99 4.00
CA THR A 314 14.44 -1.76 3.12
C THR A 314 15.25 -2.75 3.92
N GLU A 315 15.45 -3.92 3.35
CA GLU A 315 16.42 -4.90 3.86
C GLU A 315 17.83 -4.60 3.34
N THR A 316 17.95 -3.73 2.33
CA THR A 316 19.24 -3.37 1.70
C THR A 316 19.60 -1.91 1.99
N SER A 317 20.89 -1.60 2.03
CA SER A 317 21.43 -0.27 2.36
C SER A 317 21.29 0.80 1.27
N ASN A 318 20.45 0.60 0.26
CA ASN A 318 20.26 1.56 -0.82
C ASN A 318 19.32 2.68 -0.37
N SER A 319 19.83 3.90 -0.26
CA SER A 319 19.21 5.02 0.47
C SER A 319 18.33 5.94 -0.37
N SER A 320 18.13 5.64 -1.66
CA SER A 320 17.28 6.48 -2.51
C SER A 320 15.81 6.05 -2.41
N GLU A 321 14.91 6.96 -2.09
CA GLU A 321 13.46 6.74 -2.12
C GLU A 321 12.91 6.42 -3.52
N LEU A 322 13.70 6.72 -4.56
CA LEU A 322 13.31 6.57 -5.96
C LEU A 322 13.81 5.25 -6.60
N VAL A 323 14.47 4.39 -5.83
CA VAL A 323 14.96 3.09 -6.29
C VAL A 323 14.54 2.01 -5.32
N LEU A 324 13.75 1.05 -5.78
CA LEU A 324 13.23 -0.06 -4.99
C LEU A 324 13.82 -1.38 -5.44
N ALA A 325 14.62 -2.03 -4.58
CA ALA A 325 14.98 -3.43 -4.75
C ALA A 325 13.74 -4.33 -4.49
N PRO A 326 13.73 -5.59 -4.98
CA PRO A 326 12.69 -6.55 -4.64
C PRO A 326 12.45 -6.64 -3.14
N GLY A 327 11.19 -6.51 -2.72
CA GLY A 327 10.77 -6.48 -1.30
C GLY A 327 10.96 -5.14 -0.58
N ASP A 328 11.56 -4.13 -1.22
CA ASP A 328 11.61 -2.78 -0.62
C ASP A 328 10.21 -2.16 -0.59
N ILE A 329 9.92 -1.44 0.50
CA ILE A 329 8.68 -0.70 0.71
C ILE A 329 9.00 0.78 0.93
N VAL A 330 8.24 1.66 0.26
CA VAL A 330 8.23 3.10 0.55
C VAL A 330 6.84 3.54 0.93
N VAL A 331 6.76 4.53 1.83
CA VAL A 331 5.51 5.13 2.27
C VAL A 331 5.56 6.63 2.03
N TRP A 332 4.50 7.14 1.41
CA TRP A 332 4.23 8.56 1.22
C TRP A 332 3.03 8.96 2.06
N GLU A 333 2.96 10.23 2.43
CA GLU A 333 1.84 10.80 3.18
C GLU A 333 1.11 11.80 2.29
N ALA A 334 -0.21 11.72 2.25
CA ALA A 334 -1.08 12.72 1.64
C ALA A 334 -2.05 13.25 2.70
N ARG A 335 -2.36 14.56 2.63
CA ARG A 335 -3.28 15.23 3.56
C ARG A 335 -4.32 16.01 2.81
N TYR A 336 -5.50 16.04 3.36
CA TYR A 336 -6.63 16.79 2.86
C TYR A 336 -7.44 17.38 4.00
N THR A 337 -7.61 18.70 3.99
CA THR A 337 -8.51 19.41 4.91
C THR A 337 -9.91 19.41 4.32
N VAL A 338 -10.88 18.85 5.04
CA VAL A 338 -12.27 18.72 4.58
C VAL A 338 -12.87 20.08 4.28
N SER A 339 -13.22 20.29 3.02
CA SER A 339 -13.83 21.50 2.51
C SER A 339 -15.35 21.41 2.46
N GLN A 340 -16.03 22.55 2.33
CA GLN A 340 -17.48 22.56 2.11
C GLN A 340 -17.88 21.78 0.86
N GLY A 341 -17.08 21.85 -0.21
CA GLY A 341 -17.34 21.08 -1.43
C GLY A 341 -17.31 19.56 -1.23
N ALA A 342 -16.51 19.07 -0.27
CA ALA A 342 -16.53 17.65 0.10
C ALA A 342 -17.79 17.28 0.87
N ILE A 343 -18.27 18.15 1.78
CA ILE A 343 -19.53 17.95 2.52
C ILE A 343 -20.70 17.97 1.54
N ASP A 344 -20.74 18.94 0.65
CA ASP A 344 -21.80 19.09 -0.36
C ASP A 344 -21.87 17.90 -1.31
N GLY A 345 -20.74 17.24 -1.57
CA GLY A 345 -20.69 16.03 -2.38
C GLY A 345 -21.07 14.74 -1.63
N GLY A 346 -21.07 14.74 -0.31
CA GLY A 346 -21.48 13.60 0.54
C GLY A 346 -20.49 12.45 0.63
N GLU A 347 -19.37 12.53 -0.09
CA GLU A 347 -18.29 11.54 -0.03
C GLU A 347 -16.95 12.14 -0.44
N ILE A 348 -15.87 11.51 -0.03
CA ILE A 348 -14.53 11.76 -0.54
C ILE A 348 -13.99 10.43 -1.08
N SER A 349 -13.54 10.43 -2.33
CA SER A 349 -12.86 9.32 -2.98
C SER A 349 -11.44 9.73 -3.28
N ASN A 350 -10.46 8.91 -2.87
CA ASN A 350 -9.05 9.22 -3.04
C ASN A 350 -8.27 8.01 -3.56
N SER A 351 -7.50 8.19 -4.64
CA SER A 351 -6.64 7.17 -5.24
C SER A 351 -5.28 7.73 -5.56
N ALA A 352 -4.28 6.86 -5.61
CA ALA A 352 -2.93 7.21 -6.04
C ALA A 352 -2.51 6.34 -7.24
N SER A 353 -1.76 6.91 -8.17
CA SER A 353 -1.16 6.18 -9.28
C SER A 353 0.34 6.40 -9.33
N LEU A 354 1.05 5.40 -9.83
CA LEU A 354 2.50 5.43 -9.94
C LEU A 354 2.95 4.77 -11.24
N ASP A 355 3.93 5.40 -11.88
CA ASP A 355 4.71 4.83 -12.98
C ASP A 355 6.11 4.51 -12.47
N ALA A 356 6.57 3.30 -12.74
CA ALA A 356 7.91 2.83 -12.42
C ALA A 356 8.53 2.15 -13.64
N GLN A 357 9.86 2.06 -13.67
CA GLN A 357 10.60 1.41 -14.74
C GLN A 357 11.67 0.50 -14.16
N SER A 358 11.79 -0.70 -14.70
CA SER A 358 12.89 -1.59 -14.33
C SER A 358 14.22 -1.11 -14.86
N THR A 359 15.32 -1.67 -14.35
CA THR A 359 16.68 -1.35 -14.80
C THR A 359 16.95 -1.71 -16.26
N ILE A 360 16.21 -2.64 -16.84
CA ILE A 360 16.30 -2.99 -18.25
C ILE A 360 15.26 -2.31 -19.15
N GLY A 361 14.45 -1.40 -18.57
CA GLY A 361 13.57 -0.51 -19.31
C GLY A 361 12.12 -0.97 -19.44
N THR A 362 11.68 -1.97 -18.67
CA THR A 362 10.26 -2.38 -18.62
C THR A 362 9.46 -1.39 -17.79
N ASP A 363 8.45 -0.77 -18.40
CA ASP A 363 7.54 0.15 -17.74
C ASP A 363 6.41 -0.59 -17.03
N VAL A 364 6.09 -0.17 -15.80
CA VAL A 364 4.97 -0.67 -15.00
C VAL A 364 4.19 0.50 -14.42
N SER A 365 2.87 0.47 -14.60
CA SER A 365 1.95 1.52 -14.13
C SER A 365 0.83 0.90 -13.32
N LYS A 366 0.56 1.42 -12.12
CA LYS A 366 -0.52 0.93 -11.26
C LYS A 366 -1.25 2.05 -10.53
N THR A 367 -2.51 1.75 -10.18
CA THR A 367 -3.35 2.57 -9.31
C THR A 367 -3.55 1.84 -7.99
N SER A 368 -3.66 2.58 -6.91
CA SER A 368 -3.80 2.04 -5.55
C SER A 368 -5.13 1.32 -5.35
N ASN A 369 -5.08 0.23 -4.58
CA ASN A 369 -6.20 -0.28 -3.81
C ASN A 369 -6.33 0.49 -2.48
N ASP A 370 -7.40 0.27 -1.72
CA ASP A 370 -7.67 0.96 -0.46
C ASP A 370 -7.11 0.24 0.79
N GLY A 371 -6.57 -0.95 0.62
CA GLY A 371 -6.01 -1.77 1.70
C GLY A 371 -7.05 -2.31 2.69
N ASP A 372 -8.32 -2.32 2.30
CA ASP A 372 -9.43 -2.91 3.05
C ASP A 372 -9.93 -4.18 2.35
N ASN A 373 -9.48 -5.33 2.81
CA ASN A 373 -9.91 -6.62 2.24
C ASN A 373 -11.28 -7.10 2.78
N THR A 374 -11.97 -6.28 3.59
CA THR A 374 -13.20 -6.68 4.28
C THR A 374 -14.46 -6.39 3.47
N ASP A 375 -14.39 -5.50 2.50
CA ASP A 375 -15.51 -5.08 1.64
C ASP A 375 -15.68 -5.94 0.38
N GLY A 376 -14.67 -6.72 0.00
CA GLY A 376 -14.69 -7.67 -1.12
C GLY A 376 -14.37 -7.07 -2.48
N ASP A 377 -13.83 -5.86 -2.52
CA ASP A 377 -13.32 -5.23 -3.74
C ASP A 377 -11.84 -4.82 -3.58
N ASP A 378 -10.94 -5.59 -4.19
CA ASP A 378 -9.48 -5.38 -4.10
C ASP A 378 -8.96 -4.21 -4.99
N SER A 379 -9.84 -3.53 -5.73
CA SER A 379 -9.47 -2.49 -6.69
C SER A 379 -10.00 -1.10 -6.33
N ASP A 380 -10.58 -0.94 -5.15
CA ASP A 380 -11.32 0.24 -4.77
C ASP A 380 -10.45 1.45 -4.43
N VAL A 381 -11.03 2.61 -4.71
CA VAL A 381 -10.51 3.89 -4.20
C VAL A 381 -10.80 4.00 -2.70
N THR A 382 -9.87 4.56 -1.94
CA THR A 382 -10.09 4.87 -0.52
C THR A 382 -11.25 5.85 -0.38
N LYS A 383 -12.36 5.42 0.23
CA LYS A 383 -13.61 6.16 0.29
C LYS A 383 -13.99 6.56 1.71
N VAL A 384 -14.44 7.80 1.87
CA VAL A 384 -14.99 8.34 3.13
C VAL A 384 -16.38 8.88 2.86
N ILE A 385 -17.38 8.36 3.53
CA ILE A 385 -18.76 8.84 3.44
C ILE A 385 -18.98 9.99 4.41
N ILE A 386 -19.56 11.08 3.93
CA ILE A 386 -19.93 12.25 4.73
C ILE A 386 -21.46 12.30 4.80
N PRO A 387 -22.06 11.98 5.95
CA PRO A 387 -23.50 12.14 6.13
C PRO A 387 -23.90 13.60 5.98
N GLN A 388 -24.95 13.86 5.20
CA GLN A 388 -25.48 15.20 4.94
C GLN A 388 -26.76 15.43 5.73
N ASN A 389 -26.93 16.63 6.24
CA ASN A 389 -28.12 17.05 6.97
C ASN A 389 -28.63 18.42 6.43
N PRO A 390 -29.23 18.43 5.23
CA PRO A 390 -29.77 19.66 4.65
C PRO A 390 -30.94 20.18 5.46
N SER A 391 -30.97 21.47 5.78
CA SER A 391 -32.04 22.10 6.55
C SER A 391 -32.13 23.59 6.25
N ILE A 392 -33.34 24.10 6.11
CA ILE A 392 -33.58 25.55 6.00
C ILE A 392 -34.62 25.97 7.03
N GLU A 393 -34.51 27.20 7.49
CA GLU A 393 -35.53 27.90 8.28
C GLU A 393 -36.00 29.12 7.49
N VAL A 394 -37.31 29.38 7.50
CA VAL A 394 -37.90 30.56 6.84
C VAL A 394 -38.59 31.39 7.90
N ILE A 395 -38.17 32.66 8.03
CA ILE A 395 -38.76 33.63 8.94
C ILE A 395 -39.42 34.70 8.10
N LYS A 396 -40.69 35.01 8.39
CA LYS A 396 -41.42 36.07 7.74
C LYS A 396 -41.87 37.10 8.77
N GLU A 397 -41.45 38.32 8.59
CA GLU A 397 -41.83 39.48 9.43
C GLU A 397 -42.54 40.50 8.56
N TRP A 398 -43.21 41.44 9.18
CA TRP A 398 -43.83 42.55 8.46
C TRP A 398 -43.73 43.84 9.25
N GLU A 399 -43.70 44.95 8.51
CA GLU A 399 -43.77 46.29 9.03
C GLU A 399 -44.65 47.13 8.10
N TRP A 400 -45.12 48.26 8.56
CA TRP A 400 -45.84 49.22 7.72
C TRP A 400 -45.32 50.63 7.89
N ALA A 401 -45.45 51.42 6.85
CA ALA A 401 -45.19 52.84 6.90
C ALA A 401 -46.47 53.58 7.44
N ASP A 402 -46.42 54.02 8.69
CA ASP A 402 -47.49 54.85 9.31
C ASP A 402 -47.28 56.31 8.89
N ASP A 403 -47.75 56.66 7.70
CA ASP A 403 -47.49 57.99 7.08
C ASP A 403 -48.16 59.07 7.83
N ASN A 404 -49.23 58.83 8.57
CA ASN A 404 -50.02 59.83 9.31
C ASN A 404 -49.78 59.80 10.83
N ASN A 405 -48.95 58.87 11.32
CA ASN A 405 -48.55 58.68 12.71
C ASN A 405 -49.77 58.43 13.67
N ASN A 406 -50.79 57.75 13.20
CA ASN A 406 -51.99 57.47 14.02
C ASN A 406 -51.95 56.08 14.70
N GLY A 407 -50.95 55.20 14.36
CA GLY A 407 -50.76 53.87 14.94
C GLY A 407 -51.68 52.79 14.37
N TYR A 408 -52.36 53.05 13.25
CA TYR A 408 -53.27 52.13 12.56
C TYR A 408 -52.86 51.99 11.10
N VAL A 409 -53.06 50.80 10.51
CA VAL A 409 -52.84 50.57 9.09
C VAL A 409 -54.02 51.15 8.30
N ASP A 410 -53.75 52.19 7.50
CA ASP A 410 -54.73 52.90 6.74
C ASP A 410 -54.68 52.61 5.22
N ARG A 411 -55.75 52.96 4.54
CA ARG A 411 -55.82 52.82 3.08
C ARG A 411 -54.75 53.70 2.39
N GLY A 412 -53.85 53.06 1.65
CA GLY A 412 -52.77 53.72 0.88
C GLY A 412 -51.40 53.60 1.54
N GLU A 413 -51.37 53.16 2.78
CA GLU A 413 -50.09 52.83 3.43
C GLU A 413 -49.52 51.53 2.89
N VAL A 414 -48.18 51.40 2.90
CA VAL A 414 -47.45 50.25 2.40
C VAL A 414 -47.10 49.31 3.54
N ILE A 415 -47.43 48.05 3.38
CA ILE A 415 -46.95 46.96 4.23
C ILE A 415 -45.79 46.27 3.54
N THR A 416 -44.67 46.21 4.21
CA THR A 416 -43.47 45.51 3.75
C THR A 416 -43.34 44.17 4.47
N PHE A 417 -43.12 43.09 3.71
CA PHE A 417 -42.84 41.76 4.26
C PHE A 417 -41.38 41.45 4.05
N ASN A 418 -40.69 41.17 5.14
CA ASN A 418 -39.31 40.70 5.16
C ASN A 418 -39.29 39.19 5.30
N ILE A 419 -38.72 38.47 4.31
CA ILE A 419 -38.60 37.03 4.30
C ILE A 419 -37.14 36.67 4.40
N THR A 420 -36.73 36.12 5.55
CA THR A 420 -35.37 35.63 5.75
C THR A 420 -35.35 34.11 5.58
N ILE A 421 -34.49 33.63 4.72
CA ILE A 421 -34.22 32.20 4.54
C ILE A 421 -32.84 31.92 5.10
N ASN A 422 -32.79 31.12 6.16
CA ASN A 422 -31.55 30.70 6.84
C ASN A 422 -31.23 29.27 6.41
N ASN A 423 -29.99 29.01 5.99
CA ASN A 423 -29.50 27.64 5.89
C ASN A 423 -29.05 27.17 7.28
N THR A 424 -29.83 26.28 7.90
CA THR A 424 -29.56 25.71 9.22
C THR A 424 -28.95 24.30 9.12
N GLY A 425 -28.71 23.82 7.89
CA GLY A 425 -28.06 22.56 7.60
C GLY A 425 -26.55 22.66 7.52
N ASP A 426 -25.93 21.55 7.13
CA ASP A 426 -24.47 21.41 6.93
C ASP A 426 -24.04 21.41 5.46
N VAL A 427 -24.98 21.41 4.53
CA VAL A 427 -24.72 21.47 3.08
C VAL A 427 -25.17 22.80 2.48
N THR A 428 -24.51 23.18 1.39
CA THR A 428 -24.90 24.35 0.61
C THR A 428 -26.26 24.12 -0.05
N VAL A 429 -27.15 25.08 0.04
CA VAL A 429 -28.44 25.10 -0.67
C VAL A 429 -28.22 25.84 -1.99
N ASP A 430 -28.15 25.11 -3.09
CA ASP A 430 -27.87 25.68 -4.42
C ASP A 430 -29.10 26.23 -5.13
N SER A 431 -30.27 25.72 -4.78
CA SER A 431 -31.53 26.15 -5.39
C SER A 431 -32.71 25.99 -4.45
N PHE A 432 -33.54 26.96 -4.41
CA PHE A 432 -34.83 26.88 -3.76
C PHE A 432 -35.86 27.66 -4.55
N THR A 433 -37.11 27.34 -4.38
CA THR A 433 -38.24 28.11 -4.86
C THR A 433 -39.13 28.41 -3.68
N PHE A 434 -39.60 29.65 -3.58
CA PHE A 434 -40.68 29.95 -2.65
C PHE A 434 -41.87 30.54 -3.39
N ASP A 435 -43.06 30.23 -2.87
CA ASP A 435 -44.32 30.72 -3.41
C ASP A 435 -44.98 31.60 -2.34
N GLU A 436 -45.11 32.89 -2.65
CA GLU A 436 -45.77 33.85 -1.79
C GLU A 436 -47.22 34.01 -2.22
N THR A 437 -48.14 33.57 -1.39
CA THR A 437 -49.57 33.70 -1.62
C THR A 437 -50.15 34.77 -0.68
N PHE A 438 -50.77 35.79 -1.26
CA PHE A 438 -51.39 36.88 -0.54
C PHE A 438 -52.91 36.84 -0.75
N ASN A 439 -53.66 36.53 0.27
CA ASN A 439 -55.11 36.41 0.21
C ASN A 439 -55.76 37.41 1.17
N ASP A 440 -56.94 37.95 0.77
CA ASP A 440 -57.72 38.70 1.70
C ASP A 440 -58.32 37.79 2.82
N LYS A 441 -58.67 38.36 3.93
CA LYS A 441 -59.15 37.66 5.11
C LYS A 441 -60.63 37.19 4.99
N ASN A 442 -61.18 37.11 3.77
CA ASN A 442 -62.55 36.62 3.59
C ASN A 442 -62.64 35.10 3.78
N PRO A 443 -63.31 34.59 4.85
CA PRO A 443 -63.27 33.19 5.17
C PRO A 443 -64.14 32.32 4.23
N VAL A 444 -64.98 32.92 3.42
CA VAL A 444 -65.93 32.21 2.53
C VAL A 444 -65.42 32.09 1.10
N ASN A 445 -64.76 33.10 0.63
CA ASN A 445 -64.18 33.19 -0.72
C ASN A 445 -62.96 34.11 -0.70
N PRO A 446 -61.82 33.61 -0.23
CA PRO A 446 -60.61 34.44 -0.18
C PRO A 446 -60.22 34.84 -1.60
N ARG A 447 -59.92 36.14 -1.78
CA ARG A 447 -59.40 36.66 -3.04
C ARG A 447 -57.91 36.56 -3.04
N ASP A 448 -57.33 35.95 -4.10
CA ASP A 448 -55.90 35.95 -4.33
C ASP A 448 -55.44 37.39 -4.70
N LEU A 449 -54.59 37.94 -3.86
CA LEU A 449 -53.96 39.24 -4.01
C LEU A 449 -52.50 39.18 -4.40
N THR A 450 -51.98 38.00 -4.73
CA THR A 450 -50.56 37.78 -5.06
C THR A 450 -50.09 38.71 -6.19
N SER A 451 -50.97 39.04 -7.16
CA SER A 451 -50.68 39.98 -8.21
C SER A 451 -50.53 41.45 -7.78
N GLU A 452 -50.87 41.77 -6.55
CA GLU A 452 -50.76 43.11 -5.95
C GLU A 452 -49.42 43.28 -5.19
N LEU A 453 -48.63 42.20 -5.02
CA LEU A 453 -47.30 42.26 -4.44
C LEU A 453 -46.36 43.08 -5.34
N ILE A 454 -45.65 44.00 -4.70
CA ILE A 454 -44.58 44.78 -5.31
C ILE A 454 -43.30 44.20 -4.72
N GLY A 455 -42.73 43.18 -5.33
CA GLY A 455 -41.55 42.56 -4.74
C GLY A 455 -41.02 41.42 -5.58
N PRO A 456 -40.07 40.63 -5.05
CA PRO A 456 -39.41 39.65 -5.83
C PRO A 456 -40.44 38.71 -6.46
N SER A 457 -40.29 38.48 -7.75
CA SER A 457 -41.08 37.51 -8.50
C SER A 457 -41.03 36.17 -7.76
N THR A 458 -42.14 35.40 -7.80
CA THR A 458 -42.26 34.02 -7.25
C THR A 458 -41.24 33.03 -7.81
N THR A 459 -40.41 33.49 -8.74
CA THR A 459 -39.26 32.73 -9.28
C THR A 459 -37.98 33.54 -9.01
N VAL A 460 -37.45 33.42 -7.82
CA VAL A 460 -36.10 33.91 -7.52
C VAL A 460 -35.12 32.94 -8.16
N SER A 461 -34.20 33.47 -8.97
CA SER A 461 -33.02 32.70 -9.39
C SER A 461 -32.13 32.54 -8.15
N PRO A 462 -31.84 31.34 -7.73
CA PRO A 462 -31.21 31.11 -6.44
C PRO A 462 -29.78 31.66 -6.44
N GLU A 463 -29.49 32.48 -5.43
CA GLU A 463 -28.13 32.57 -4.92
C GLU A 463 -27.93 31.34 -4.02
N SER A 464 -26.75 30.66 -4.10
CA SER A 464 -26.46 29.57 -3.18
C SER A 464 -26.29 30.11 -1.77
N ILE A 465 -26.83 29.39 -0.78
CA ILE A 465 -26.74 29.72 0.65
C ILE A 465 -25.85 28.68 1.32
N GLY A 466 -24.66 29.09 1.74
CA GLY A 466 -23.77 28.23 2.52
C GLY A 466 -24.34 27.95 3.93
N PRO A 467 -23.84 26.91 4.63
CA PRO A 467 -24.23 26.61 6.00
C PRO A 467 -24.07 27.81 6.95
N GLY A 468 -25.10 28.12 7.71
CA GLY A 468 -25.13 29.26 8.64
C GLY A 468 -25.31 30.63 7.96
N GLU A 469 -25.44 30.67 6.65
CA GLU A 469 -25.73 31.92 5.91
C GLU A 469 -27.23 32.11 5.73
N SER A 470 -27.62 33.33 5.38
CA SER A 470 -29.01 33.73 5.16
C SER A 470 -29.17 34.69 4.01
N ILE A 471 -30.34 34.66 3.36
CA ILE A 471 -30.77 35.62 2.35
C ILE A 471 -32.04 36.31 2.83
N LEU A 472 -32.11 37.62 2.66
CA LEU A 472 -33.26 38.45 2.95
C LEU A 472 -33.94 38.89 1.65
N TYR A 473 -35.22 38.61 1.53
CA TYR A 473 -36.11 39.19 0.51
C TYR A 473 -37.06 40.20 1.15
N THR A 474 -37.21 41.34 0.47
CA THR A 474 -38.09 42.41 0.91
C THR A 474 -39.08 42.78 -0.18
#